data_0edc1bcaf1b86e8a8cc45449d8d20afb
#
_entry.id   0edc1bcaf1b86e8a8cc45449d8d20afb
#
_cell.length_a   1.000
_cell.length_b   1.000
_cell.length_c   1.000
_cell.angle_alpha   90.00
_cell.angle_beta   90.00
_cell.angle_gamma   90.00
#
_symmetry.space_group_name_H-M   'P 1'
#
loop_
_entity.id
_entity.type
_entity.pdbx_description
1 polymer ?
#
loop_
_entity_poly.entity_id
_entity_poly.type
_entity_poly.pdbx_seq_one_letter_code
_entity_poly.pdbx_strand_id
1 'polypeptide(L)'
;YFIQSLKNNNLYDKIWQAYAALLPVKTVGVMGDNRTYEYLCLLRAITSEDGMTADFFQFNKSFMQSISNEIVNNIRGINRVVYDITSKPPSTIELE
;
A
#
# COMPACT_ATOMS: atom_id res chain seq x y z
N TYR A 1 8.48 3.40 5.23
CA TYR A 1 8.95 2.90 3.91
C TYR A 1 8.15 3.46 2.75
N PHE A 2 6.83 3.40 2.83
CA PHE A 2 5.97 3.82 1.73
C PHE A 2 6.14 5.32 1.43
N ILE A 3 6.00 6.15 2.46
CA ILE A 3 6.12 7.61 2.29
C ILE A 3 7.52 7.99 1.80
N GLN A 4 8.55 7.37 2.34
CA GLN A 4 9.92 7.65 1.89
C GLN A 4 10.14 7.23 0.44
N SER A 5 9.58 6.10 0.03
CA SER A 5 9.67 5.65 -1.37
C SER A 5 8.95 6.60 -2.31
N LEU A 6 7.81 7.15 -1.87
CA LEU A 6 7.10 8.17 -2.66
C LEU A 6 7.97 9.40 -2.87
N LYS A 7 8.65 9.86 -1.83
CA LYS A 7 9.56 11.02 -1.92
C LYS A 7 10.75 10.72 -2.82
N ASN A 8 11.35 9.54 -2.67
CA ASN A 8 12.53 9.14 -3.45
C ASN A 8 12.24 9.02 -4.95
N ASN A 9 11.00 8.74 -5.31
CA ASN A 9 10.58 8.59 -6.71
C ASN A 9 9.86 9.83 -7.25
N ASN A 10 9.89 10.94 -6.53
CA ASN A 10 9.26 12.21 -6.90
C ASN A 10 7.74 12.08 -7.11
N LEU A 11 7.10 11.21 -6.36
CA LEU A 11 5.66 10.96 -6.45
C LEU A 11 4.87 11.64 -5.35
N TYR A 12 5.53 12.03 -4.27
CA TYR A 12 4.87 12.55 -3.07
C TYR A 12 3.99 13.76 -3.38
N ASP A 13 4.47 14.68 -4.20
CA ASP A 13 3.74 15.91 -4.54
C ASP A 13 2.55 15.67 -5.48
N LYS A 14 2.49 14.52 -6.11
CA LYS A 14 1.40 14.16 -7.03
C LYS A 14 0.24 13.48 -6.33
N ILE A 15 0.42 13.16 -5.06
CA ILE A 15 -0.53 12.39 -4.27
C ILE A 15 -1.09 13.28 -3.18
N TRP A 16 -2.41 13.31 -3.05
CA TRP A 16 -3.06 14.12 -2.05
C TRP A 16 -2.95 13.52 -0.66
N GLN A 17 -3.13 12.22 -0.55
CA GLN A 17 -3.00 11.50 0.72
C GLN A 17 -2.51 10.07 0.48
N ALA A 18 -1.62 9.60 1.35
CA ALA A 18 -1.10 8.24 1.26
C ALA A 18 -0.84 7.69 2.65
N TYR A 19 -1.10 6.39 2.84
CA TYR A 19 -0.80 5.74 4.09
C TYR A 19 -0.59 4.23 3.90
N ALA A 20 -0.01 3.61 4.92
CA ALA A 20 0.11 2.16 5.02
C ALA A 20 -0.58 1.72 6.32
N ALA A 21 -1.25 0.58 6.29
CA ALA A 21 -1.96 0.04 7.44
C ALA A 21 -1.66 -1.44 7.59
N LEU A 22 -1.39 -1.87 8.82
CA LEU A 22 -1.27 -3.29 9.14
C LEU A 22 -2.66 -3.80 9.48
N LEU A 23 -3.15 -4.75 8.72
CA LEU A 23 -4.48 -5.33 8.96
C LEU A 23 -4.38 -6.53 9.89
N PRO A 24 -5.33 -6.70 10.82
CA PRO A 24 -5.31 -7.82 11.76
C PRO A 24 -5.84 -9.10 11.12
N VAL A 25 -5.36 -9.41 9.93
CA VAL A 25 -5.76 -10.58 9.16
C VAL A 25 -4.49 -11.29 8.72
N LYS A 26 -4.42 -12.59 8.98
CA LYS A 26 -3.26 -13.38 8.59
C LYS A 26 -3.48 -14.03 7.24
N THR A 27 -2.43 -14.07 6.43
CA THR A 27 -2.45 -14.66 5.11
C THR A 27 -1.33 -15.68 4.95
N VAL A 28 -1.56 -16.63 4.05
CA VAL A 28 -0.57 -17.65 3.75
C VAL A 28 0.47 -17.07 2.78
N GLY A 29 1.75 -17.34 3.09
CA GLY A 29 2.85 -17.00 2.21
C GLY A 29 3.81 -18.17 2.10
N VAL A 30 4.81 -18.02 1.24
CA VAL A 30 5.87 -19.02 1.07
C VAL A 30 7.21 -18.31 1.20
N MET A 31 8.08 -18.83 2.03
CA MET A 31 9.42 -18.31 2.21
C MET A 31 10.40 -19.48 2.12
N GLY A 32 11.12 -19.55 1.01
CA GLY A 32 11.91 -20.74 0.68
C GLY A 32 10.98 -21.93 0.48
N ASP A 33 11.24 -23.01 1.20
CA ASP A 33 10.41 -24.22 1.15
C ASP A 33 9.31 -24.25 2.22
N ASN A 34 9.22 -23.18 3.04
CA ASN A 34 8.30 -23.14 4.16
C ASN A 34 7.12 -22.24 3.87
N ARG A 35 5.94 -22.66 4.33
CA ARG A 35 4.74 -21.82 4.34
C ARG A 35 4.79 -20.92 5.56
N THR A 36 4.38 -19.68 5.37
CA THR A 36 4.26 -18.70 6.45
C THR A 36 2.80 -18.31 6.63
N TYR A 37 2.47 -17.85 7.83
CA TYR A 37 1.12 -17.39 8.14
C TYR A 37 1.27 -16.09 8.93
N GLU A 38 1.22 -14.98 8.22
CA GLU A 38 1.55 -13.67 8.76
C GLU A 38 0.55 -12.61 8.29
N TYR A 39 0.74 -11.39 8.75
CA TYR A 39 -0.19 -10.30 8.48
C TYR A 39 0.02 -9.71 7.10
N LEU A 40 -0.98 -8.99 6.64
CA LEU A 40 -0.87 -8.24 5.39
C LEU A 40 -0.82 -6.74 5.68
N CYS A 41 -0.12 -6.03 4.80
CA CYS A 41 -0.02 -4.58 4.82
C CYS A 41 -0.83 -4.02 3.68
N LEU A 42 -1.69 -3.05 3.98
CA LEU A 42 -2.47 -2.36 2.96
C LEU A 42 -1.87 -1.00 2.70
N LEU A 43 -1.68 -0.68 1.42
CA LEU A 43 -1.25 0.64 0.99
C LEU A 43 -2.42 1.37 0.33
N ARG A 44 -2.47 2.67 0.55
CA ARG A 44 -3.47 3.53 -0.08
C ARG A 44 -2.82 4.85 -0.46
N ALA A 45 -3.05 5.27 -1.70
CA ALA A 45 -2.62 6.58 -2.18
C ALA A 45 -3.71 7.10 -3.11
N ILE A 46 -4.10 8.36 -2.92
CA ILE A 46 -5.21 8.94 -3.67
C ILE A 46 -4.86 10.32 -4.21
N THR A 47 -5.56 10.69 -5.26
CA THR A 47 -5.62 12.05 -5.77
C THR A 47 -7.02 12.60 -5.52
N SER A 48 -7.11 13.88 -5.20
CA SER A 48 -8.40 14.54 -4.98
C SER A 48 -8.23 16.02 -5.23
N GLU A 49 -9.29 16.66 -5.73
CA GLU A 49 -9.31 18.12 -5.90
C GLU A 49 -10.04 18.82 -4.76
N ASP A 50 -11.03 18.17 -4.18
CA ASP A 50 -11.92 18.80 -3.20
C ASP A 50 -12.14 17.96 -1.93
N GLY A 51 -11.59 16.76 -1.86
CA GLY A 51 -11.78 15.86 -0.72
C GLY A 51 -13.13 15.15 -0.68
N MET A 52 -14.09 15.56 -1.50
CA MET A 52 -15.40 14.91 -1.58
C MET A 52 -15.37 13.70 -2.49
N THR A 53 -14.62 13.81 -3.58
CA THR A 53 -14.36 12.69 -4.48
C THR A 53 -12.87 12.45 -4.53
N ALA A 54 -12.48 11.20 -4.65
CA ALA A 54 -11.07 10.82 -4.69
C ALA A 54 -10.90 9.57 -5.55
N ASP A 55 -9.78 9.50 -6.23
CA ASP A 55 -9.43 8.36 -7.04
C ASP A 55 -8.08 7.80 -6.56
N PHE A 56 -7.86 6.51 -6.76
CA PHE A 56 -6.58 5.93 -6.39
C PHE A 56 -5.49 6.42 -7.35
N PHE A 57 -4.29 6.61 -6.82
CA PHE A 57 -3.15 6.97 -7.63
C PHE A 57 -2.61 5.73 -8.34
N GLN A 58 -2.41 5.80 -9.64
CA GLN A 58 -1.93 4.67 -10.42
C GLN A 58 -0.39 4.66 -10.45
N PHE A 59 0.21 3.71 -9.76
CA PHE A 59 1.65 3.50 -9.78
C PHE A 59 2.04 2.59 -10.93
N ASN A 60 3.28 2.74 -11.42
CA ASN A 60 3.78 1.78 -12.38
C ASN A 60 4.17 0.48 -11.66
N LYS A 61 4.28 -0.59 -12.43
CA LYS A 61 4.55 -1.93 -11.89
C LYS A 61 5.90 -2.00 -11.16
N SER A 62 6.91 -1.32 -11.68
CA SER A 62 8.24 -1.31 -11.09
C SER A 62 8.24 -0.75 -9.68
N PHE A 63 7.54 0.37 -9.48
CA PHE A 63 7.41 0.98 -8.16
C PHE A 63 6.68 0.04 -7.20
N MET A 64 5.58 -0.55 -7.65
CA MET A 64 4.76 -1.42 -6.81
C MET A 64 5.53 -2.67 -6.38
N GLN A 65 6.29 -3.27 -7.30
CA GLN A 65 7.13 -4.43 -6.95
C GLN A 65 8.23 -4.03 -5.96
N SER A 66 8.85 -2.89 -6.16
CA SER A 66 9.92 -2.41 -5.30
C SER A 66 9.42 -2.17 -3.87
N ILE A 67 8.30 -1.47 -3.71
CA ILE A 67 7.77 -1.18 -2.37
C ILE A 67 7.27 -2.45 -1.68
N SER A 68 6.66 -3.35 -2.42
CA SER A 68 6.22 -4.63 -1.87
C SER A 68 7.40 -5.44 -1.34
N ASN A 69 8.46 -5.56 -2.14
CA ASN A 69 9.66 -6.28 -1.73
C ASN A 69 10.33 -5.63 -0.54
N GLU A 70 10.40 -4.31 -0.52
CA GLU A 70 11.02 -3.56 0.57
C GLU A 70 10.27 -3.80 1.89
N ILE A 71 8.95 -3.73 1.86
CA ILE A 71 8.13 -3.94 3.06
C ILE A 71 8.27 -5.38 3.55
N VAL A 72 8.10 -6.36 2.67
CA VAL A 72 8.13 -7.78 3.05
C VAL A 72 9.51 -8.18 3.57
N ASN A 73 10.58 -7.67 2.94
CA ASN A 73 11.94 -8.08 3.32
C ASN A 73 12.45 -7.38 4.58
N ASN A 74 11.92 -6.21 4.91
CA ASN A 74 12.46 -5.40 6.01
C ASN A 74 11.55 -5.33 7.23
N ILE A 75 10.28 -5.67 7.08
CA ILE A 75 9.34 -5.65 8.21
C ILE A 75 8.94 -7.08 8.54
N ARG A 76 9.30 -7.51 9.75
CA ARG A 76 8.99 -8.85 10.22
C ARG A 76 7.49 -8.98 10.52
N GLY A 77 6.90 -10.10 10.11
CA GLY A 77 5.48 -10.36 10.38
C GLY A 77 4.53 -9.95 9.28
N ILE A 78 5.05 -9.48 8.14
CA ILE A 78 4.26 -9.14 6.96
C ILE A 78 4.72 -10.00 5.80
N ASN A 79 3.80 -10.75 5.21
CA ASN A 79 4.11 -11.58 4.04
C ASN A 79 3.32 -11.21 2.79
N ARG A 80 2.50 -10.17 2.85
CA ARG A 80 1.70 -9.74 1.71
C ARG A 80 1.44 -8.24 1.77
N VAL A 81 1.53 -7.59 0.63
CA VAL A 81 1.19 -6.17 0.47
C VAL A 81 0.03 -6.08 -0.52
N VAL A 82 -1.01 -5.35 -0.16
CA VAL A 82 -2.16 -5.08 -1.02
C VAL A 82 -2.31 -3.57 -1.22
N TYR A 83 -2.91 -3.19 -2.34
CA TYR A 83 -3.13 -1.79 -2.66
C TYR A 83 -4.62 -1.54 -2.86
N ASP A 84 -5.20 -0.59 -2.11
CA ASP A 84 -6.62 -0.26 -2.21
C ASP A 84 -6.85 0.61 -3.44
N ILE A 85 -7.62 0.09 -4.40
CA ILE A 85 -7.90 0.74 -5.67
C ILE A 85 -9.32 1.31 -5.74
N THR A 86 -10.02 1.39 -4.62
CA THR A 86 -11.40 1.85 -4.59
C THR A 86 -11.46 3.37 -4.51
N SER A 87 -12.21 3.98 -5.43
CA SER A 87 -12.40 5.43 -5.43
C SER A 87 -13.44 5.86 -4.40
N LYS A 88 -13.48 7.14 -4.13
CA LYS A 88 -14.50 7.76 -3.29
C LYS A 88 -15.41 8.62 -4.16
N PRO A 89 -16.74 8.36 -4.24
CA PRO A 89 -17.40 7.18 -3.70
C PRO A 89 -17.08 5.91 -4.47
N PRO A 90 -17.33 4.67 -4.00
CA PRO A 90 -18.17 4.34 -2.83
C PRO A 90 -17.39 4.24 -1.51
N SER A 91 -16.05 4.16 -1.55
CA SER A 91 -15.31 4.07 -0.28
C SER A 91 -15.02 5.45 0.29
N THR A 92 -14.43 5.46 1.46
CA THR A 92 -13.84 6.67 2.04
C THR A 92 -12.34 6.68 1.75
N ILE A 93 -11.71 7.81 2.02
CA ILE A 93 -10.26 7.91 1.86
C ILE A 93 -9.57 7.01 2.87
N GLU A 94 -9.94 7.14 4.13
CA GLU A 94 -9.41 6.32 5.23
C GLU A 94 -10.22 5.04 5.38
N LEU A 95 -9.61 4.02 6.01
CA LEU A 95 -10.26 2.73 6.22
C LEU A 95 -11.42 2.81 7.22
N GLU A 96 -11.33 3.73 8.16
CA GLU A 96 -12.35 3.92 9.19
C GLU A 96 -12.95 5.30 9.17
#